data_10c9ee1cce7280548ad9808803332a48
#
_entry.id   10c9ee1cce7280548ad9808803332a48
#
_cell.length_a   1.000
_cell.length_b   1.000
_cell.length_c   1.000
_cell.angle_alpha   90.00
_cell.angle_beta   90.00
_cell.angle_gamma   90.00
#
_symmetry.space_group_name_H-M   'P 1'
#
loop_
_entity.id
_entity.type
_entity.pdbx_description
1 polymer ?
#
loop_
_entity_poly.entity_id
_entity_poly.type
_entity_poly.pdbx_seq_one_letter_code
_entity_poly.pdbx_strand_id
1 'polypeptide(L)'
;IEQGADGLMLAATRFKGSDVERIEVMLQSGEGLKFTPLEIAKGYLRLNRMGLEIKEIAEKVGKSINHVGSYLTLATAPFAVQQMVQNGQVAANVAIEAVRKHGEKSTDFLEKSLEKAEKQGKKKVTAAVVRVWIPPRKTVANMTDVVERITARLGACPLSEITDNYGNVSIPAELLNELLAVHDEVQA
;
A
#
# COMPACT_ATOMS: atom_id res chain seq x y z
N ILE A 1 40.07 -12.43 -5.84
CA ILE A 1 39.44 -13.58 -5.20
C ILE A 1 40.01 -14.81 -5.88
N GLU A 2 41.25 -15.10 -5.55
CA GLU A 2 41.92 -16.35 -5.87
C GLU A 2 41.90 -17.21 -4.61
N GLN A 3 40.83 -17.97 -4.39
CA GLN A 3 40.87 -19.14 -3.53
C GLN A 3 40.08 -20.25 -4.22
N GLY A 4 40.82 -21.02 -5.07
CA GLY A 4 40.74 -22.47 -5.15
C GLY A 4 39.37 -23.08 -5.21
N ALA A 5 38.54 -22.74 -6.20
CA ALA A 5 37.52 -23.64 -6.71
C ALA A 5 38.05 -24.37 -7.94
N ASP A 6 39.18 -25.05 -7.76
CA ASP A 6 39.68 -25.99 -8.77
C ASP A 6 38.65 -27.09 -8.92
N GLY A 7 37.95 -27.09 -10.05
CA GLY A 7 37.01 -28.13 -10.43
C GLY A 7 35.52 -27.77 -10.43
N LEU A 8 35.15 -26.51 -10.14
CA LEU A 8 33.74 -26.11 -10.27
C LEU A 8 33.39 -25.92 -11.77
N MET A 9 32.76 -26.93 -12.35
CA MET A 9 32.24 -26.86 -13.72
C MET A 9 30.82 -26.29 -13.67
N LEU A 10 30.64 -25.07 -14.20
CA LEU A 10 29.31 -24.46 -14.38
C LEU A 10 28.81 -24.74 -15.80
N ALA A 11 27.63 -25.32 -15.91
CA ALA A 11 26.94 -25.43 -17.19
C ALA A 11 26.52 -24.02 -17.64
N ALA A 12 27.06 -23.54 -18.74
CA ALA A 12 26.74 -22.23 -19.29
C ALA A 12 26.34 -22.36 -20.76
N THR A 13 25.25 -21.72 -21.12
CA THR A 13 24.81 -21.59 -22.51
C THR A 13 25.05 -20.15 -22.98
N ARG A 14 25.68 -20.01 -24.13
CA ARG A 14 25.92 -18.71 -24.72
C ARG A 14 24.59 -18.10 -25.16
N PHE A 15 24.22 -16.99 -24.57
CA PHE A 15 23.04 -16.22 -25.01
C PHE A 15 23.35 -15.52 -26.35
N LYS A 16 22.42 -15.66 -27.30
CA LYS A 16 22.44 -14.97 -28.59
C LYS A 16 21.18 -14.17 -28.70
N GLY A 17 21.24 -12.86 -28.54
CA GLY A 17 20.07 -11.97 -28.58
C GLY A 17 20.44 -10.53 -28.23
N SER A 18 19.49 -9.66 -28.32
CA SER A 18 19.62 -8.25 -27.96
C SER A 18 19.67 -8.06 -26.41
N ASP A 19 20.08 -6.89 -25.95
CA ASP A 19 20.09 -6.55 -24.54
C ASP A 19 18.68 -6.56 -23.93
N VAL A 20 17.67 -6.24 -24.72
CA VAL A 20 16.25 -6.34 -24.33
C VAL A 20 15.87 -7.78 -24.04
N GLU A 21 16.11 -8.69 -24.97
CA GLU A 21 15.82 -10.13 -24.82
C GLU A 21 16.61 -10.73 -23.65
N ARG A 22 17.83 -10.29 -23.41
CA ARG A 22 18.62 -10.73 -22.26
C ARG A 22 17.94 -10.36 -20.93
N ILE A 23 17.45 -9.13 -20.80
CA ILE A 23 16.74 -8.68 -19.60
C ILE A 23 15.41 -9.41 -19.45
N GLU A 24 14.71 -9.65 -20.54
CA GLU A 24 13.48 -10.46 -20.57
C GLU A 24 13.69 -11.85 -20.00
N VAL A 25 14.65 -12.58 -20.57
CA VAL A 25 14.98 -13.94 -20.12
C VAL A 25 15.41 -13.92 -18.66
N MET A 26 16.20 -12.94 -18.24
CA MET A 26 16.62 -12.81 -16.85
C MET A 26 15.43 -12.60 -15.89
N LEU A 27 14.46 -11.78 -16.27
CA LEU A 27 13.26 -11.50 -15.44
C LEU A 27 12.26 -12.66 -15.43
N GLN A 28 12.24 -13.47 -16.49
CA GLN A 28 11.38 -14.66 -16.62
C GLN A 28 11.99 -15.91 -15.98
N SER A 29 13.32 -16.01 -15.96
CA SER A 29 14.01 -17.16 -15.39
C SER A 29 13.79 -17.21 -13.88
N GLY A 30 12.80 -17.99 -13.45
CA GLY A 30 12.50 -18.20 -12.05
C GLY A 30 13.39 -19.26 -11.37
N GLU A 31 14.40 -19.79 -12.06
CA GLU A 31 15.33 -20.79 -11.55
C GLU A 31 16.43 -20.11 -10.74
N GLY A 32 16.48 -20.40 -9.44
CA GLY A 32 17.48 -19.87 -8.52
C GLY A 32 16.94 -18.87 -7.50
N LEU A 33 17.75 -17.93 -7.07
CA LEU A 33 17.38 -16.85 -6.15
C LEU A 33 16.36 -15.92 -6.81
N LYS A 34 15.17 -15.83 -6.19
CA LYS A 34 14.12 -14.93 -6.66
C LYS A 34 14.57 -13.48 -6.54
N PHE A 35 14.37 -12.71 -7.59
CA PHE A 35 14.61 -11.27 -7.57
C PHE A 35 13.78 -10.59 -6.49
N THR A 36 14.40 -9.64 -5.81
CA THR A 36 13.71 -8.73 -4.92
C THR A 36 12.77 -7.80 -5.72
N PRO A 37 11.72 -7.27 -5.10
CA PRO A 37 10.83 -6.32 -5.77
C PRO A 37 11.56 -5.12 -6.40
N LEU A 38 12.63 -4.65 -5.78
CA LEU A 38 13.40 -3.53 -6.28
C LEU A 38 14.26 -3.91 -7.49
N GLU A 39 14.80 -5.12 -7.52
CA GLU A 39 15.55 -5.62 -8.70
C GLU A 39 14.64 -5.78 -9.91
N ILE A 40 13.43 -6.33 -9.72
CA ILE A 40 12.42 -6.39 -10.78
C ILE A 40 12.06 -4.98 -11.27
N ALA A 41 11.83 -4.04 -10.34
CA ALA A 41 11.52 -2.66 -10.65
C ALA A 41 12.62 -1.99 -11.48
N LYS A 42 13.89 -2.21 -11.12
CA LYS A 42 15.06 -1.73 -11.89
C LYS A 42 15.17 -2.39 -13.27
N GLY A 43 14.81 -3.66 -13.37
CA GLY A 43 14.74 -4.37 -14.66
C GLY A 43 13.70 -3.74 -15.59
N TYR A 44 12.49 -3.48 -15.12
CA TYR A 44 11.45 -2.80 -15.91
C TYR A 44 11.84 -1.38 -16.28
N LEU A 45 12.48 -0.63 -15.37
CA LEU A 45 12.96 0.71 -15.65
C LEU A 45 14.03 0.69 -16.76
N ARG A 46 14.90 -0.32 -16.76
CA ARG A 46 15.91 -0.47 -17.82
C ARG A 46 15.28 -0.75 -19.17
N LEU A 47 14.29 -1.64 -19.26
CA LEU A 47 13.53 -1.90 -20.48
C LEU A 47 12.81 -0.63 -20.99
N ASN A 48 12.18 0.12 -20.09
CA ASN A 48 11.51 1.36 -20.43
C ASN A 48 12.50 2.43 -20.96
N ARG A 49 13.71 2.54 -20.37
CA ARG A 49 14.78 3.43 -20.86
C ARG A 49 15.36 3.02 -22.20
N MET A 50 15.21 1.76 -22.59
CA MET A 50 15.54 1.24 -23.92
C MET A 50 14.46 1.53 -24.95
N GLY A 51 13.37 2.22 -24.58
CA GLY A 51 12.32 2.68 -25.46
C GLY A 51 11.08 1.80 -25.49
N LEU A 52 11.00 0.73 -24.66
CA LEU A 52 9.79 -0.08 -24.60
C LEU A 52 8.68 0.60 -23.81
N GLU A 53 7.47 0.55 -24.32
CA GLU A 53 6.29 1.00 -23.60
C GLU A 53 5.89 0.01 -22.49
N ILE A 54 5.12 0.49 -21.50
CA ILE A 54 4.65 -0.32 -20.36
C ILE A 54 3.87 -1.56 -20.84
N LYS A 55 3.09 -1.41 -21.91
CA LYS A 55 2.31 -2.50 -22.50
C LYS A 55 3.24 -3.57 -23.11
N GLU A 56 4.22 -3.16 -23.86
CA GLU A 56 5.20 -4.06 -24.48
C GLU A 56 6.02 -4.82 -23.42
N ILE A 57 6.45 -4.11 -22.36
CA ILE A 57 7.13 -4.74 -21.22
C ILE A 57 6.22 -5.78 -20.57
N ALA A 58 4.94 -5.45 -20.35
CA ALA A 58 3.98 -6.35 -19.73
C ALA A 58 3.78 -7.63 -20.55
N GLU A 59 3.62 -7.51 -21.85
CA GLU A 59 3.49 -8.63 -22.77
C GLU A 59 4.75 -9.50 -22.74
N LYS A 60 5.93 -8.88 -22.86
CA LYS A 60 7.23 -9.57 -22.88
C LYS A 60 7.53 -10.34 -21.58
N VAL A 61 7.26 -9.76 -20.43
CA VAL A 61 7.53 -10.41 -19.13
C VAL A 61 6.36 -11.26 -18.61
N GLY A 62 5.25 -11.34 -19.34
CA GLY A 62 4.06 -12.12 -18.93
C GLY A 62 3.38 -11.60 -17.68
N LYS A 63 3.34 -10.27 -17.49
CA LYS A 63 2.71 -9.61 -16.33
C LYS A 63 1.63 -8.62 -16.78
N SER A 64 0.76 -8.20 -15.86
CA SER A 64 -0.23 -7.18 -16.16
C SER A 64 0.41 -5.79 -16.31
N ILE A 65 -0.21 -4.92 -17.11
CA ILE A 65 0.18 -3.51 -17.27
C ILE A 65 0.23 -2.80 -15.92
N ASN A 66 -0.75 -3.06 -15.04
CA ASN A 66 -0.80 -2.50 -13.69
C ASN A 66 0.38 -2.96 -12.82
N HIS A 67 0.82 -4.21 -12.97
CA HIS A 67 1.99 -4.73 -12.28
C HIS A 67 3.25 -3.97 -12.71
N VAL A 68 3.50 -3.89 -14.01
CA VAL A 68 4.67 -3.17 -14.55
C VAL A 68 4.64 -1.70 -14.14
N GLY A 69 3.52 -1.00 -14.31
CA GLY A 69 3.36 0.40 -13.89
C GLY A 69 3.58 0.62 -12.40
N SER A 70 3.15 -0.31 -11.56
CA SER A 70 3.38 -0.25 -10.10
C SER A 70 4.86 -0.37 -9.77
N TYR A 71 5.56 -1.30 -10.40
CA TYR A 71 6.99 -1.49 -10.18
C TYR A 71 7.84 -0.34 -10.77
N LEU A 72 7.41 0.27 -11.87
CA LEU A 72 8.05 1.49 -12.37
C LEU A 72 7.89 2.66 -11.38
N THR A 73 6.73 2.78 -10.72
CA THR A 73 6.55 3.75 -9.62
C THR A 73 7.55 3.51 -8.50
N LEU A 74 7.81 2.24 -8.15
CA LEU A 74 8.81 1.89 -7.13
C LEU A 74 10.24 2.22 -7.59
N ALA A 75 10.56 1.96 -8.85
CA ALA A 75 11.88 2.24 -9.43
C ALA A 75 12.20 3.74 -9.50
N THR A 76 11.18 4.60 -9.61
CA THR A 76 11.31 6.06 -9.63
C THR A 76 11.02 6.72 -8.28
N ALA A 77 10.73 5.94 -7.24
CA ALA A 77 10.50 6.42 -5.89
C ALA A 77 11.75 7.11 -5.29
N PRO A 78 11.58 7.97 -4.29
CA PRO A 78 12.71 8.54 -3.54
C PRO A 78 13.66 7.44 -3.03
N PHE A 79 14.96 7.73 -3.04
CA PHE A 79 15.99 6.75 -2.68
C PHE A 79 15.78 6.16 -1.27
N ALA A 80 15.35 6.98 -0.30
CA ALA A 80 15.04 6.53 1.04
C ALA A 80 13.94 5.45 1.06
N VAL A 81 12.87 5.63 0.25
CA VAL A 81 11.79 4.65 0.12
C VAL A 81 12.31 3.34 -0.49
N GLN A 82 13.16 3.43 -1.51
CA GLN A 82 13.79 2.25 -2.11
C GLN A 82 14.66 1.50 -1.11
N GLN A 83 15.42 2.21 -0.27
CA GLN A 83 16.22 1.59 0.80
C GLN A 83 15.35 0.88 1.84
N MET A 84 14.25 1.48 2.28
CA MET A 84 13.31 0.85 3.22
C MET A 84 12.74 -0.46 2.67
N VAL A 85 12.44 -0.52 1.37
CA VAL A 85 11.98 -1.75 0.70
C VAL A 85 13.11 -2.77 0.60
N GLN A 86 14.32 -2.35 0.23
CA GLN A 86 15.49 -3.22 0.12
C GLN A 86 15.88 -3.86 1.46
N ASN A 87 15.82 -3.08 2.53
CA ASN A 87 16.07 -3.55 3.90
C ASN A 87 14.92 -4.40 4.48
N GLY A 88 13.83 -4.57 3.72
CA GLY A 88 12.67 -5.34 4.17
C GLY A 88 11.82 -4.66 5.24
N GLN A 89 12.10 -3.40 5.57
CA GLN A 89 11.37 -2.60 6.57
C GLN A 89 9.96 -2.26 6.09
N VAL A 90 9.77 -2.03 4.78
CA VAL A 90 8.50 -1.70 4.16
C VAL A 90 8.18 -2.71 3.07
N ALA A 91 6.94 -3.18 3.00
CA ALA A 91 6.49 -4.04 1.91
C ALA A 91 6.38 -3.23 0.60
N ALA A 92 6.79 -3.81 -0.53
CA ALA A 92 6.82 -3.12 -1.81
C ALA A 92 5.46 -2.51 -2.22
N ASN A 93 4.35 -3.22 -1.99
CA ASN A 93 3.01 -2.71 -2.27
C ASN A 93 2.66 -1.47 -1.43
N VAL A 94 3.09 -1.43 -0.16
CA VAL A 94 2.87 -0.28 0.73
C VAL A 94 3.70 0.92 0.27
N ALA A 95 4.95 0.70 -0.12
CA ALA A 95 5.81 1.74 -0.67
C ALA A 95 5.21 2.34 -1.95
N ILE A 96 4.73 1.49 -2.88
CA ILE A 96 4.08 1.91 -4.12
C ILE A 96 2.83 2.77 -3.83
N GLU A 97 1.98 2.34 -2.90
CA GLU A 97 0.80 3.12 -2.51
C GLU A 97 1.17 4.45 -1.85
N ALA A 98 2.19 4.46 -0.98
CA ALA A 98 2.67 5.66 -0.34
C ALA A 98 3.19 6.67 -1.37
N VAL A 99 4.00 6.22 -2.34
CA VAL A 99 4.52 7.09 -3.41
C VAL A 99 3.38 7.63 -4.28
N ARG A 100 2.39 6.82 -4.63
CA ARG A 100 1.22 7.28 -5.42
C ARG A 100 0.37 8.31 -4.69
N LYS A 101 0.18 8.16 -3.37
CA LYS A 101 -0.68 9.04 -2.57
C LYS A 101 0.03 10.31 -2.10
N HIS A 102 1.30 10.21 -1.77
CA HIS A 102 2.04 11.27 -1.07
C HIS A 102 3.20 11.85 -1.87
N GLY A 103 3.56 11.25 -3.03
CA GLY A 103 4.65 11.73 -3.89
C GLY A 103 5.96 11.86 -3.10
N GLU A 104 6.54 13.05 -3.09
CA GLU A 104 7.80 13.34 -2.39
C GLU A 104 7.71 13.18 -0.87
N LYS A 105 6.52 13.41 -0.27
CA LYS A 105 6.27 13.23 1.17
C LYS A 105 6.09 11.76 1.58
N SER A 106 6.24 10.82 0.64
CA SER A 106 6.13 9.40 0.91
C SER A 106 7.17 8.89 1.91
N THR A 107 8.35 9.48 1.94
CA THR A 107 9.42 9.15 2.90
C THR A 107 8.97 9.44 4.33
N ASP A 108 8.54 10.67 4.62
CA ASP A 108 8.08 11.08 5.95
C ASP A 108 6.90 10.25 6.44
N PHE A 109 5.98 9.92 5.50
CA PHE A 109 4.83 9.08 5.80
C PHE A 109 5.24 7.65 6.19
N LEU A 110 6.20 7.07 5.47
CA LEU A 110 6.67 5.72 5.74
C LEU A 110 7.53 5.66 7.02
N GLU A 111 8.33 6.67 7.32
CA GLU A 111 9.09 6.79 8.58
C GLU A 111 8.15 6.80 9.79
N LYS A 112 7.11 7.64 9.77
CA LYS A 112 6.07 7.65 10.81
C LYS A 112 5.34 6.33 10.93
N SER A 113 5.16 5.63 9.82
CA SER A 113 4.52 4.30 9.81
C SER A 113 5.44 3.22 10.37
N LEU A 114 6.78 3.34 10.19
CA LEU A 114 7.78 2.49 10.80
C LEU A 114 7.80 2.65 12.33
N GLU A 115 7.83 3.89 12.82
CA GLU A 115 7.74 4.16 14.26
C GLU A 115 6.49 3.56 14.91
N LYS A 116 5.35 3.65 14.21
CA LYS A 116 4.09 3.02 14.68
C LYS A 116 4.19 1.49 14.68
N ALA A 117 4.82 0.90 13.65
CA ALA A 117 5.02 -0.54 13.58
C ALA A 117 5.92 -1.03 14.72
N GLU A 118 7.00 -0.32 14.99
CA GLU A 118 7.94 -0.63 16.10
C GLU A 118 7.25 -0.57 17.45
N LYS A 119 6.44 0.46 17.72
CA LYS A 119 5.61 0.56 18.94
C LYS A 119 4.64 -0.61 19.10
N GLN A 120 4.21 -1.24 17.99
CA GLN A 120 3.37 -2.44 17.97
C GLN A 120 4.18 -3.75 17.96
N GLY A 121 5.49 -3.69 18.12
CA GLY A 121 6.38 -4.86 18.10
C GLY A 121 6.53 -5.51 16.70
N LYS A 122 6.13 -4.82 15.63
CA LYS A 122 6.20 -5.32 14.26
C LYS A 122 7.49 -4.84 13.59
N LYS A 123 8.27 -5.77 13.05
CA LYS A 123 9.54 -5.46 12.34
C LYS A 123 9.35 -4.92 10.92
N LYS A 124 8.14 -4.96 10.37
CA LYS A 124 7.87 -4.59 8.98
C LYS A 124 6.56 -3.83 8.85
N VAL A 125 6.58 -2.74 8.08
CA VAL A 125 5.37 -2.03 7.68
C VAL A 125 4.69 -2.79 6.56
N THR A 126 3.53 -3.33 6.87
CA THR A 126 2.64 -4.02 5.92
C THR A 126 1.38 -3.20 5.71
N ALA A 127 0.56 -3.56 4.74
CA ALA A 127 -0.72 -2.90 4.48
C ALA A 127 -1.62 -2.84 5.74
N ALA A 128 -1.52 -3.81 6.65
CA ALA A 128 -2.28 -3.83 7.89
C ALA A 128 -1.87 -2.73 8.89
N VAL A 129 -0.61 -2.27 8.86
CA VAL A 129 -0.12 -1.17 9.71
C VAL A 129 -0.53 0.20 9.16
N VAL A 130 -0.62 0.30 7.83
CA VAL A 130 -0.90 1.55 7.11
C VAL A 130 -2.40 1.73 6.86
N ARG A 131 -3.17 0.64 6.85
CA ARG A 131 -4.63 0.73 6.69
C ARG A 131 -5.20 1.55 7.85
N VAL A 132 -5.75 2.70 7.50
CA VAL A 132 -6.76 3.32 8.36
C VAL A 132 -7.87 2.28 8.53
N TRP A 133 -8.20 1.96 9.77
CA TRP A 133 -9.32 1.09 10.04
C TRP A 133 -10.57 1.66 9.32
N ILE A 134 -11.13 0.86 8.43
CA ILE A 134 -12.37 1.20 7.72
C ILE A 134 -13.43 0.31 8.35
N PRO A 135 -14.46 0.89 8.99
CA PRO A 135 -15.51 0.10 9.61
C PRO A 135 -16.20 -0.81 8.59
N PRO A 136 -16.63 -2.00 8.99
CA PRO A 136 -17.41 -2.88 8.13
C PRO A 136 -18.62 -2.14 7.53
N ARG A 137 -19.01 -2.49 6.31
CA ARG A 137 -20.14 -1.84 5.62
C ARG A 137 -21.42 -1.82 6.47
N LYS A 138 -21.65 -2.89 7.25
CA LYS A 138 -22.79 -2.99 8.17
C LYS A 138 -22.71 -1.91 9.26
N THR A 139 -21.55 -1.71 9.87
CA THR A 139 -21.33 -0.69 10.89
C THR A 139 -21.53 0.72 10.33
N VAL A 140 -21.01 0.97 9.10
CA VAL A 140 -21.24 2.26 8.41
C VAL A 140 -22.73 2.48 8.14
N ALA A 141 -23.45 1.47 7.66
CA ALA A 141 -24.90 1.56 7.42
C ALA A 141 -25.66 1.86 8.72
N ASN A 142 -25.33 1.17 9.82
CA ASN A 142 -25.92 1.42 11.12
C ASN A 142 -25.67 2.85 11.60
N MET A 143 -24.42 3.36 11.46
CA MET A 143 -24.09 4.76 11.77
C MET A 143 -24.93 5.74 10.96
N THR A 144 -25.08 5.50 9.66
CA THR A 144 -25.84 6.35 8.76
C THR A 144 -27.32 6.38 9.20
N ASP A 145 -27.90 5.23 9.47
CA ASP A 145 -29.31 5.12 9.95
C ASP A 145 -29.53 5.89 11.25
N VAL A 146 -28.63 5.73 12.24
CA VAL A 146 -28.73 6.45 13.51
C VAL A 146 -28.58 7.96 13.30
N VAL A 147 -27.64 8.39 12.47
CA VAL A 147 -27.45 9.82 12.14
C VAL A 147 -28.68 10.39 11.43
N GLU A 148 -29.25 9.66 10.45
CA GLU A 148 -30.49 10.09 9.76
C GLU A 148 -31.65 10.23 10.73
N ARG A 149 -31.84 9.29 11.67
CA ARG A 149 -32.89 9.35 12.68
C ARG A 149 -32.71 10.54 13.63
N ILE A 150 -31.46 10.82 14.06
CA ILE A 150 -31.16 12.01 14.87
C ILE A 150 -31.47 13.28 14.06
N THR A 151 -31.03 13.37 12.82
CA THR A 151 -31.24 14.52 11.95
C THR A 151 -32.73 14.76 11.67
N ALA A 152 -33.48 13.70 11.38
CA ALA A 152 -34.92 13.77 11.18
C ALA A 152 -35.64 14.29 12.41
N ARG A 153 -35.25 13.84 13.62
CA ARG A 153 -35.85 14.31 14.87
C ARG A 153 -35.52 15.77 15.18
N LEU A 154 -34.25 16.18 14.95
CA LEU A 154 -33.85 17.57 15.14
C LEU A 154 -34.51 18.50 14.11
N GLY A 155 -34.72 18.03 12.88
CA GLY A 155 -35.40 18.80 11.83
C GLY A 155 -36.94 18.84 11.97
N ALA A 156 -37.53 17.90 12.71
CA ALA A 156 -39.00 17.84 12.93
C ALA A 156 -39.48 18.65 14.12
N CYS A 157 -38.58 19.07 15.02
CA CYS A 157 -38.94 19.84 16.21
C CYS A 157 -38.39 21.28 16.08
N PRO A 158 -39.17 22.31 16.50
CA PRO A 158 -38.67 23.66 16.61
C PRO A 158 -37.48 23.71 17.58
N LEU A 159 -36.45 24.47 17.28
CA LEU A 159 -35.23 24.62 18.10
C LEU A 159 -35.56 24.97 19.57
N SER A 160 -36.65 25.73 19.78
CA SER A 160 -37.17 26.07 21.14
C SER A 160 -37.62 24.89 21.96
N GLU A 161 -37.99 23.76 21.37
CA GLU A 161 -38.45 22.57 22.08
C GLU A 161 -37.36 21.57 22.41
N ILE A 162 -36.25 21.61 21.63
CA ILE A 162 -35.12 20.70 21.78
C ILE A 162 -33.92 21.35 22.46
N THR A 163 -33.96 22.67 22.65
CA THR A 163 -32.88 23.43 23.25
C THR A 163 -33.31 23.95 24.62
N ASP A 164 -32.53 23.72 25.66
CA ASP A 164 -32.74 24.28 26.96
C ASP A 164 -32.40 25.79 27.04
N ASN A 165 -32.68 26.44 28.16
CA ASN A 165 -32.38 27.86 28.39
C ASN A 165 -30.86 28.19 28.34
N TYR A 166 -29.98 27.19 28.27
CA TYR A 166 -28.53 27.32 28.19
C TYR A 166 -28.01 26.97 26.80
N GLY A 167 -28.87 26.69 25.80
CA GLY A 167 -28.51 26.35 24.46
C GLY A 167 -28.10 24.87 24.24
N ASN A 168 -28.33 23.99 25.20
CA ASN A 168 -28.07 22.55 25.05
C ASN A 168 -29.19 21.88 24.28
N VAL A 169 -28.84 20.99 23.35
CA VAL A 169 -29.80 20.22 22.55
C VAL A 169 -30.13 18.92 23.26
N SER A 170 -31.42 18.65 23.48
CA SER A 170 -31.89 17.39 24.08
C SER A 170 -32.01 16.31 23.01
N ILE A 171 -31.22 15.26 23.12
CA ILE A 171 -31.30 14.06 22.28
C ILE A 171 -31.92 12.93 23.12
N PRO A 172 -32.93 12.16 22.61
CA PRO A 172 -33.48 11.03 23.32
C PRO A 172 -32.41 10.01 23.72
N ALA A 173 -32.44 9.54 24.94
CA ALA A 173 -31.46 8.59 25.48
C ALA A 173 -31.32 7.31 24.64
N GLU A 174 -32.41 6.86 24.01
CA GLU A 174 -32.41 5.70 23.12
C GLU A 174 -31.53 5.90 21.93
N LEU A 175 -31.62 7.06 21.24
CA LEU A 175 -30.76 7.39 20.08
C LEU A 175 -29.30 7.58 20.48
N LEU A 176 -29.08 8.14 21.69
CA LEU A 176 -27.71 8.29 22.21
C LEU A 176 -27.10 6.92 22.52
N ASN A 177 -27.86 6.01 23.13
CA ASN A 177 -27.38 4.64 23.40
C ASN A 177 -27.07 3.86 22.10
N GLU A 178 -27.93 3.99 21.10
CA GLU A 178 -27.66 3.39 19.78
C GLU A 178 -26.36 3.93 19.16
N LEU A 179 -26.14 5.24 19.26
CA LEU A 179 -24.91 5.87 18.75
C LEU A 179 -23.68 5.37 19.52
N LEU A 180 -23.78 5.24 20.84
CA LEU A 180 -22.70 4.72 21.67
C LEU A 180 -22.42 3.23 21.36
N ALA A 181 -23.44 2.41 21.17
CA ALA A 181 -23.27 1.01 20.78
C ALA A 181 -22.53 0.88 19.42
N VAL A 182 -22.89 1.71 18.44
CA VAL A 182 -22.19 1.73 17.16
C VAL A 182 -20.75 2.27 17.30
N HIS A 183 -20.54 3.24 18.19
CA HIS A 183 -19.19 3.73 18.51
C HIS A 183 -18.31 2.62 19.10
N ASP A 184 -18.84 1.82 20.01
CA ASP A 184 -18.12 0.72 20.65
C ASP A 184 -17.79 -0.40 19.64
N GLU A 185 -18.68 -0.69 18.69
CA GLU A 185 -18.38 -1.59 17.55
C GLU A 185 -17.23 -1.09 16.70
N VAL A 186 -17.04 0.24 16.62
CA VAL A 186 -15.97 0.89 15.86
C VAL A 186 -14.63 0.80 16.58
N GLN A 187 -14.61 0.74 17.90
CA GLN A 187 -13.40 0.69 18.73
C GLN A 187 -12.90 -0.73 19.01
N ALA A 188 -13.76 -1.75 18.84
CA ALA A 188 -13.43 -3.17 19.04
C ALA A 188 -12.71 -3.78 17.82
#